data_d4e13630cc58c38bd05e73ac6c759f98
#
_entry.id   d4e13630cc58c38bd05e73ac6c759f98
#
_cell.length_a   1.000
_cell.length_b   1.000
_cell.length_c   1.000
_cell.angle_alpha   90.00
_cell.angle_beta   90.00
_cell.angle_gamma   90.00
#
_symmetry.space_group_name_H-M   'P 1'
#
loop_
_entity.id
_entity.type
_entity.pdbx_description
1 polymer ?
#
loop_
_entity_poly.entity_id
_entity_poly.type
_entity_poly.pdbx_seq_one_letter_code
_entity_poly.pdbx_strand_id
1 'polypeptide(L)'
;ISHNMETVKRITPLVRSAARYETSLEVIRQIADSGITAKSGIMVGLGETPEEVEELMDDLRRAGCQILTIGQYLQPSHKHYPVAEYVTPAQFASYKETGLAKGFDQVESAPLVRSSYHAEKQVQFYKKETK
;
A
#
# COMPACT_ATOMS: atom_id res chain seq x y z
N ILE A 1 12.07 -8.99 -5.33
CA ILE A 1 12.47 -8.24 -4.13
C ILE A 1 11.47 -7.13 -3.88
N SER A 2 11.06 -6.95 -2.66
CA SER A 2 10.07 -5.95 -2.31
C SER A 2 10.60 -4.99 -1.25
N HIS A 3 10.12 -3.76 -1.31
CA HIS A 3 10.34 -2.75 -0.28
C HIS A 3 9.05 -1.95 -0.15
N ASN A 4 8.42 -2.02 1.00
CA ASN A 4 7.10 -1.43 1.20
C ASN A 4 7.18 0.06 1.50
N MET A 5 6.34 0.84 0.83
CA MET A 5 6.16 2.25 1.13
C MET A 5 5.32 2.47 2.38
N GLU A 6 4.47 1.55 2.69
CA GLU A 6 3.53 1.53 3.81
C GLU A 6 2.36 2.48 3.62
N THR A 7 2.59 3.75 3.31
CA THR A 7 1.52 4.73 3.15
C THR A 7 1.96 5.89 2.26
N VAL A 8 1.04 6.84 2.01
CA VAL A 8 1.30 8.02 1.20
C VAL A 8 2.27 8.98 1.90
N LYS A 9 2.82 9.92 1.13
CA LYS A 9 3.86 10.83 1.60
C LYS A 9 3.47 11.61 2.86
N ARG A 10 2.27 12.19 2.87
CA ARG A 10 1.81 13.03 3.98
C ARG A 10 1.71 12.25 5.29
N ILE A 11 1.33 10.97 5.22
CA ILE A 11 1.06 10.14 6.39
C ILE A 11 2.29 9.37 6.86
N THR A 12 3.30 9.20 6.00
CA THR A 12 4.51 8.45 6.35
C THR A 12 5.10 8.83 7.70
N PRO A 13 5.30 10.13 8.04
CA PRO A 13 5.88 10.47 9.34
C PRO A 13 5.02 10.08 10.53
N LEU A 14 3.72 9.87 10.32
CA LEU A 14 2.80 9.53 11.41
C LEU A 14 2.82 8.04 11.76
N VAL A 15 3.17 7.18 10.81
CA VAL A 15 3.13 5.72 11.00
C VAL A 15 4.51 5.07 10.95
N ARG A 16 5.52 5.77 10.44
CA ARG A 16 6.89 5.25 10.31
C ARG A 16 7.87 6.28 10.80
N SER A 17 8.19 6.22 12.08
CA SER A 17 9.00 7.27 12.72
C SER A 17 10.43 7.34 12.18
N ALA A 18 11.01 6.23 11.72
CA ALA A 18 12.40 6.20 11.28
C ALA A 18 12.57 6.16 9.76
N ALA A 19 11.50 5.93 9.02
CA ALA A 19 11.58 5.80 7.57
C ALA A 19 11.14 7.08 6.88
N ARG A 20 11.72 7.35 5.73
CA ARG A 20 11.37 8.50 4.92
C ARG A 20 10.84 8.05 3.58
N TYR A 21 9.86 8.79 3.08
CA TYR A 21 9.22 8.49 1.83
C TYR A 21 10.23 8.43 0.67
N GLU A 22 11.06 9.45 0.55
CA GLU A 22 12.04 9.55 -0.52
C GLU A 22 13.12 8.47 -0.41
N THR A 23 13.50 8.11 0.82
CA THR A 23 14.48 7.05 1.04
C THR A 23 13.93 5.71 0.55
N SER A 24 12.66 5.43 0.82
CA SER A 24 12.03 4.20 0.35
C SER A 24 11.96 4.16 -1.18
N LEU A 25 11.65 5.29 -1.82
CA LEU A 25 11.65 5.36 -3.28
C LEU A 25 13.04 5.10 -3.86
N GLU A 26 14.07 5.60 -3.19
CA GLU A 26 15.44 5.37 -3.65
C GLU A 26 15.82 3.89 -3.57
N VAL A 27 15.41 3.20 -2.49
CA VAL A 27 15.64 1.76 -2.39
C VAL A 27 14.98 1.03 -3.54
N ILE A 28 13.73 1.39 -3.86
CA ILE A 28 13.01 0.77 -4.98
C ILE A 28 13.72 1.04 -6.30
N ARG A 29 14.21 2.27 -6.50
CA ARG A 29 14.96 2.61 -7.70
C ARG A 29 16.22 1.76 -7.85
N GLN A 30 16.94 1.55 -6.75
CA GLN A 30 18.15 0.72 -6.78
C GLN A 30 17.84 -0.71 -7.15
N ILE A 31 16.73 -1.26 -6.62
CA ILE A 31 16.28 -2.61 -6.96
C ILE A 31 15.97 -2.69 -8.46
N ALA A 32 15.21 -1.74 -8.97
CA ALA A 32 14.83 -1.71 -10.39
C ALA A 32 16.05 -1.55 -11.30
N ASP A 33 16.97 -0.67 -10.92
CA ASP A 33 18.17 -0.40 -11.71
C ASP A 33 19.11 -1.61 -11.78
N SER A 34 19.02 -2.51 -10.80
CA SER A 34 19.83 -3.73 -10.80
C SER A 34 19.28 -4.82 -11.74
N GLY A 35 18.14 -4.56 -12.39
CA GLY A 35 17.51 -5.53 -13.28
C GLY A 35 16.58 -6.50 -12.60
N ILE A 36 16.32 -6.32 -11.29
CA ILE A 36 15.43 -7.17 -10.51
C ILE A 36 14.06 -6.53 -10.47
N THR A 37 13.00 -7.34 -10.56
CA THR A 37 11.64 -6.84 -10.45
C THR A 37 11.42 -6.19 -9.10
N ALA A 38 11.03 -4.92 -9.09
CA ALA A 38 10.77 -4.18 -7.86
C ALA A 38 9.29 -4.23 -7.52
N LYS A 39 9.00 -4.54 -6.25
CA LYS A 39 7.64 -4.61 -5.72
C LYS A 39 7.51 -3.66 -4.54
N SER A 40 6.31 -3.13 -4.34
CA SER A 40 6.01 -2.33 -3.16
C SER A 40 4.59 -2.60 -2.70
N GLY A 41 4.33 -2.27 -1.45
CA GLY A 41 3.00 -2.38 -0.87
C GLY A 41 2.65 -1.16 -0.05
N ILE A 42 1.37 -0.84 -0.02
CA ILE A 42 0.85 0.20 0.84
C ILE A 42 -0.41 -0.30 1.55
N MET A 43 -0.73 0.35 2.64
CA MET A 43 -1.99 0.14 3.34
C MET A 43 -2.80 1.44 3.26
N VAL A 44 -4.10 1.29 3.07
CA VAL A 44 -5.02 2.42 3.01
C VAL A 44 -5.98 2.36 4.19
N GLY A 45 -6.68 3.46 4.44
CA GLY A 45 -7.53 3.57 5.62
C GLY A 45 -6.86 4.32 6.77
N LEU A 46 -5.79 5.06 6.44
CA LEU A 46 -5.02 5.85 7.39
C LEU A 46 -5.36 7.35 7.32
N GLY A 47 -6.32 7.72 6.48
CA GLY A 47 -6.71 9.12 6.29
C GLY A 47 -6.23 9.73 4.99
N GLU A 48 -5.65 8.93 4.12
CA GLU A 48 -5.19 9.39 2.81
C GLU A 48 -6.36 9.62 1.85
N THR A 49 -6.15 10.47 0.85
CA THR A 49 -7.13 10.67 -0.22
C THR A 49 -6.78 9.81 -1.43
N PRO A 50 -7.75 9.50 -2.31
CA PRO A 50 -7.44 8.79 -3.56
C PRO A 50 -6.37 9.49 -4.39
N GLU A 51 -6.37 10.83 -4.41
CA GLU A 51 -5.37 11.59 -5.14
C GLU A 51 -3.98 11.37 -4.59
N GLU A 52 -3.86 11.24 -3.27
CA GLU A 52 -2.57 10.95 -2.65
C GLU A 52 -2.06 9.55 -3.00
N VAL A 53 -2.97 8.58 -3.12
CA VAL A 53 -2.60 7.24 -3.55
C VAL A 53 -2.12 7.26 -4.99
N GLU A 54 -2.80 8.04 -5.86
CA GLU A 54 -2.39 8.16 -7.24
C GLU A 54 -1.01 8.83 -7.37
N GLU A 55 -0.74 9.83 -6.54
CA GLU A 55 0.59 10.47 -6.51
C GLU A 55 1.66 9.45 -6.14
N LEU A 56 1.38 8.63 -5.13
CA LEU A 56 2.28 7.57 -4.71
C LEU A 56 2.54 6.58 -5.86
N MET A 57 1.48 6.20 -6.57
CA MET A 57 1.62 5.32 -7.74
C MET A 57 2.54 5.93 -8.80
N ASP A 58 2.39 7.23 -9.07
CA ASP A 58 3.25 7.92 -10.02
C ASP A 58 4.70 7.91 -9.56
N ASP A 59 4.95 8.18 -8.29
CA ASP A 59 6.29 8.17 -7.74
C ASP A 59 6.92 6.79 -7.83
N LEU A 60 6.14 5.74 -7.52
CA LEU A 60 6.61 4.36 -7.63
C LEU A 60 6.95 3.99 -9.07
N ARG A 61 6.11 4.40 -10.03
CA ARG A 61 6.40 4.12 -11.45
C ARG A 61 7.66 4.84 -11.91
N ARG A 62 7.88 6.07 -11.48
CA ARG A 62 9.11 6.79 -11.83
C ARG A 62 10.34 6.12 -11.23
N ALA A 63 10.19 5.47 -10.07
CA ALA A 63 11.28 4.72 -9.45
C ALA A 63 11.50 3.35 -10.08
N GLY A 64 10.60 2.89 -10.96
CA GLY A 64 10.73 1.61 -11.65
C GLY A 64 9.98 0.46 -11.00
N CYS A 65 9.09 0.73 -10.05
CA CYS A 65 8.29 -0.30 -9.40
C CYS A 65 7.31 -0.92 -10.40
N GLN A 66 7.27 -2.26 -10.46
CA GLN A 66 6.46 -2.98 -11.42
C GLN A 66 5.25 -3.65 -10.81
N ILE A 67 5.31 -3.99 -9.52
CA ILE A 67 4.23 -4.71 -8.84
C ILE A 67 3.84 -3.94 -7.58
N LEU A 68 2.53 -3.73 -7.40
CA LEU A 68 2.00 -2.99 -6.26
C LEU A 68 0.92 -3.80 -5.56
N THR A 69 0.97 -3.83 -4.23
CA THR A 69 -0.11 -4.40 -3.41
C THR A 69 -0.72 -3.29 -2.56
N ILE A 70 -2.04 -3.30 -2.45
CA ILE A 70 -2.80 -2.34 -1.66
C ILE A 70 -3.75 -3.10 -0.76
N GLY A 71 -3.62 -2.93 0.55
CA GLY A 71 -4.48 -3.60 1.52
C GLY A 71 -5.03 -2.63 2.55
N GLN A 72 -6.00 -3.09 3.33
CA GLN A 72 -6.59 -2.29 4.39
C GLN A 72 -5.69 -2.31 5.62
N TYR A 73 -5.42 -1.12 6.16
CA TYR A 73 -4.71 -1.00 7.42
C TYR A 73 -5.62 -1.45 8.57
N LEU A 74 -5.09 -2.33 9.42
CA LEU A 74 -5.76 -2.76 10.64
C LEU A 74 -4.81 -2.46 11.80
N GLN A 75 -5.33 -1.74 12.80
CA GLN A 75 -4.52 -1.33 13.94
C GLN A 75 -4.06 -2.56 14.75
N PRO A 76 -2.74 -2.80 14.85
CA PRO A 76 -2.25 -3.99 15.56
C PRO A 76 -2.45 -3.91 17.07
N SER A 77 -2.42 -2.72 17.66
CA SER A 77 -2.63 -2.52 19.09
C SER A 77 -2.99 -1.07 19.35
N HIS A 78 -3.38 -0.77 20.60
CA HIS A 78 -3.71 0.61 20.99
C HIS A 78 -2.55 1.59 20.83
N LYS A 79 -1.33 1.08 20.77
CA LYS A 79 -0.15 1.92 20.62
C LYS A 79 0.14 2.32 19.18
N HIS A 80 -0.55 1.69 18.23
CA HIS A 80 -0.36 1.97 16.81
C HIS A 80 -1.36 3.02 16.32
N TYR A 81 -1.06 3.57 15.14
CA TYR A 81 -1.92 4.57 14.53
C TYR A 81 -3.33 4.00 14.35
N PRO A 82 -4.39 4.75 14.70
CA PRO A 82 -5.76 4.22 14.58
C PRO A 82 -6.21 4.13 13.13
N VAL A 83 -7.15 3.21 12.89
CA VAL A 83 -7.80 3.11 11.57
C VAL A 83 -8.66 4.35 11.38
N ALA A 84 -8.42 5.10 10.31
CA ALA A 84 -9.23 6.28 9.98
C ALA A 84 -10.47 5.90 9.19
N GLU A 85 -10.39 4.82 8.40
CA GLU A 85 -11.46 4.45 7.49
C GLU A 85 -11.32 2.99 7.08
N TYR A 86 -12.45 2.30 6.92
CA TYR A 86 -12.48 0.99 6.27
C TYR A 86 -12.85 1.23 4.81
N VAL A 87 -11.83 1.16 3.96
CA VAL A 87 -11.97 1.46 2.54
C VAL A 87 -12.84 0.42 1.85
N THR A 88 -13.76 0.86 1.00
CA THR A 88 -14.72 -0.04 0.36
C THR A 88 -14.06 -0.93 -0.70
N PRO A 89 -14.64 -2.12 -0.96
CA PRO A 89 -14.16 -2.95 -2.06
C PRO A 89 -14.20 -2.23 -3.42
N ALA A 90 -15.18 -1.35 -3.63
CA ALA A 90 -15.28 -0.56 -4.86
C ALA A 90 -14.07 0.37 -5.01
N GLN A 91 -13.61 0.98 -3.91
CA GLN A 91 -12.43 1.85 -3.95
C GLN A 91 -11.16 1.03 -4.22
N PHE A 92 -11.06 -0.17 -3.65
CA PHE A 92 -9.95 -1.07 -3.95
C PHE A 92 -9.91 -1.44 -5.42
N ALA A 93 -11.07 -1.72 -6.01
CA ALA A 93 -11.16 -2.03 -7.45
C ALA A 93 -10.72 -0.83 -8.29
N SER A 94 -11.11 0.37 -7.89
CA SER A 94 -10.71 1.60 -8.55
C SER A 94 -9.19 1.79 -8.50
N TYR A 95 -8.58 1.54 -7.35
CA TYR A 95 -7.12 1.62 -7.22
C TYR A 95 -6.41 0.64 -8.14
N LYS A 96 -6.96 -0.57 -8.27
CA LYS A 96 -6.39 -1.56 -9.18
C LYS A 96 -6.41 -1.07 -10.62
N GLU A 97 -7.55 -0.57 -11.07
CA GLU A 97 -7.68 -0.06 -12.43
C GLU A 97 -6.73 1.11 -12.68
N THR A 98 -6.65 2.04 -11.73
CA THR A 98 -5.78 3.19 -11.84
C THR A 98 -4.31 2.76 -11.93
N GLY A 99 -3.90 1.82 -11.07
CA GLY A 99 -2.53 1.32 -11.08
C GLY A 99 -2.16 0.65 -12.39
N LEU A 100 -3.04 -0.19 -12.90
CA LEU A 100 -2.79 -0.84 -14.19
C LEU A 100 -2.70 0.18 -15.32
N ALA A 101 -3.54 1.21 -15.28
CA ALA A 101 -3.51 2.27 -16.28
C ALA A 101 -2.20 3.08 -16.23
N LYS A 102 -1.59 3.17 -15.05
CA LYS A 102 -0.31 3.89 -14.89
C LYS A 102 0.89 3.04 -15.31
N GLY A 103 0.68 1.77 -15.63
CA GLY A 103 1.73 0.91 -16.18
C GLY A 103 2.30 -0.12 -15.24
N PHE A 104 1.74 -0.33 -14.06
CA PHE A 104 2.15 -1.46 -13.23
C PHE A 104 1.83 -2.76 -13.96
N ASP A 105 2.75 -3.71 -13.90
CA ASP A 105 2.54 -5.02 -14.51
C ASP A 105 1.49 -5.83 -13.75
N GLN A 106 1.42 -5.60 -12.43
CA GLN A 106 0.50 -6.31 -11.57
C GLN A 106 0.10 -5.41 -10.41
N VAL A 107 -1.19 -5.40 -10.08
CA VAL A 107 -1.71 -4.69 -8.92
C VAL A 107 -2.65 -5.63 -8.17
N GLU A 108 -2.34 -5.92 -6.92
CA GLU A 108 -3.24 -6.64 -6.03
C GLU A 108 -3.83 -5.62 -5.07
N SER A 109 -5.13 -5.37 -5.21
CA SER A 109 -5.82 -4.34 -4.42
C SER A 109 -7.10 -4.93 -3.86
N ALA A 110 -7.11 -5.18 -2.56
CA ALA A 110 -8.24 -5.78 -1.87
C ALA A 110 -8.10 -5.51 -0.38
N PRO A 111 -9.20 -5.58 0.39
CA PRO A 111 -9.12 -5.42 1.84
C PRO A 111 -8.09 -6.33 2.48
N LEU A 112 -7.95 -7.54 1.95
CA LEU A 112 -6.99 -8.50 2.45
C LEU A 112 -6.10 -8.96 1.32
N VAL A 113 -4.80 -8.65 1.43
CA VAL A 113 -3.80 -9.18 0.53
C VAL A 113 -3.00 -10.22 1.29
N ARG A 114 -2.77 -11.36 0.65
CA ARG A 114 -2.09 -12.48 1.29
C ARG A 114 -0.60 -12.20 1.38
N SER A 115 -0.21 -11.59 2.49
CA SER A 115 1.19 -11.27 2.69
C SER A 115 1.72 -11.80 4.02
N SER A 116 0.86 -12.39 4.88
CA SER A 116 1.30 -12.87 6.18
C SER A 116 0.40 -14.01 6.65
N TYR A 117 0.87 -14.72 7.68
CA TYR A 117 0.10 -15.81 8.25
C TYR A 117 -1.07 -15.33 9.11
N HIS A 118 -1.19 -14.02 9.31
CA HIS A 118 -2.32 -13.42 10.02
C HIS A 118 -3.53 -13.19 9.12
N ALA A 119 -3.46 -13.57 7.86
CA ALA A 119 -4.53 -13.31 6.89
C ALA A 119 -5.89 -13.86 7.33
N GLU A 120 -5.92 -15.03 7.97
CA GLU A 120 -7.19 -15.61 8.45
C GLU A 120 -7.89 -14.73 9.47
N LYS A 121 -7.15 -14.20 10.43
CA LYS A 121 -7.71 -13.30 11.43
C LYS A 121 -8.24 -12.03 10.78
N GLN A 122 -7.52 -11.51 9.81
CA GLN A 122 -7.96 -10.32 9.08
C GLN A 122 -9.23 -10.60 8.29
N VAL A 123 -9.35 -11.77 7.68
CA VAL A 123 -10.56 -12.16 6.96
C VAL A 123 -11.76 -12.17 7.91
N GLN A 124 -11.64 -12.79 9.07
CA GLN A 124 -12.73 -12.84 10.04
C GLN A 124 -13.13 -11.45 10.52
N PHE A 125 -12.14 -10.61 10.83
CA PHE A 125 -12.38 -9.23 11.24
C PHE A 125 -13.16 -8.47 10.16
N TYR A 126 -12.70 -8.57 8.92
CA TYR A 126 -13.31 -7.82 7.82
C TYR A 126 -14.72 -8.29 7.52
N LYS A 127 -15.00 -9.59 7.65
CA LYS A 127 -16.35 -10.12 7.47
C LYS A 127 -17.31 -9.54 8.48
N LYS A 128 -16.89 -9.34 9.72
CA LYS A 128 -17.73 -8.71 10.75
C LYS A 128 -18.03 -7.26 10.40
N GLU A 129 -17.06 -6.53 9.89
CA GLU A 129 -17.23 -5.13 9.55
C GLU A 129 -18.09 -4.92 8.31
N THR A 130 -18.12 -5.88 7.40
CA THR A 130 -18.83 -5.72 6.13
C THR A 130 -20.23 -6.31 6.10
N LYS A 131 -20.70 -6.80 7.21
CA LYS A 131 -22.06 -7.34 7.28
C LYS A 131 -23.15 -6.28 7.24
#